data_2a8d1501248325c693a70945ce4026f3
#
_entry.id   2a8d1501248325c693a70945ce4026f3
#
_cell.length_a   1.000
_cell.length_b   1.000
_cell.length_c   1.000
_cell.angle_alpha   90.00
_cell.angle_beta   90.00
_cell.angle_gamma   90.00
#
_symmetry.space_group_name_H-M   'P 1'
#
loop_
_entity.id
_entity.type
_entity.pdbx_description
1 polymer ?
#
loop_
_entity_poly.entity_id
_entity_poly.type
_entity_poly.pdbx_seq_one_letter_code
_entity_poly.pdbx_strand_id
1 'polypeptide(L)'
;MKLTAENIQFIDNYLKNSEVIYYDIRMEMLDHVATAVEQKMEAENLDFYDAFKNYMAVNKREILKGNKLWPGISKDILLNFLKFLFQPIMIFIGISIYVFYINVEFANYFSESFTFKDFLFVILISLAIFKIVYFRVVLKQRFYMIEKIFGLLNIIYYSQMFFLNQRNDETLSVFTISIFSYLLIAYLIYFTKQVYKFNTYKKQFVL
;
A
#
# COMPACT_ATOMS: atom_id res chain seq x y z
N MET A 1 11.27 -29.76 9.96
CA MET A 1 9.88 -30.17 9.56
C MET A 1 9.19 -29.01 8.88
N LYS A 2 8.45 -29.24 7.77
CA LYS A 2 7.72 -28.14 7.10
C LYS A 2 6.27 -28.10 7.56
N LEU A 3 5.72 -26.90 7.70
CA LEU A 3 4.32 -26.68 8.03
C LEU A 3 3.41 -27.09 6.87
N THR A 4 2.26 -27.66 7.20
CA THR A 4 1.19 -27.93 6.24
C THR A 4 0.40 -26.65 5.92
N ALA A 5 -0.39 -26.65 4.83
CA ALA A 5 -1.29 -25.56 4.52
C ALA A 5 -2.29 -25.25 5.64
N GLU A 6 -2.76 -26.30 6.34
CA GLU A 6 -3.65 -26.17 7.49
C GLU A 6 -2.97 -25.46 8.68
N ASN A 7 -1.70 -25.78 8.94
CA ASN A 7 -0.91 -25.11 9.99
C ASN A 7 -0.71 -23.62 9.68
N ILE A 8 -0.42 -23.28 8.42
CA ILE A 8 -0.29 -21.89 7.97
C ILE A 8 -1.62 -21.14 8.11
N GLN A 9 -2.72 -21.78 7.74
CA GLN A 9 -4.05 -21.21 7.90
C GLN A 9 -4.42 -21.01 9.38
N PHE A 10 -4.02 -21.92 10.25
CA PHE A 10 -4.20 -21.77 11.69
C PHE A 10 -3.48 -20.55 12.23
N ILE A 11 -2.22 -20.32 11.82
CA ILE A 11 -1.44 -19.14 12.21
C ILE A 11 -2.11 -17.87 11.68
N ASP A 12 -2.54 -17.83 10.40
CA ASP A 12 -3.24 -16.66 9.82
C ASP A 12 -4.51 -16.31 10.60
N ASN A 13 -5.33 -17.31 10.91
CA ASN A 13 -6.55 -17.13 11.68
C ASN A 13 -6.25 -16.63 13.11
N TYR A 14 -5.19 -17.15 13.75
CA TYR A 14 -4.77 -16.67 15.06
C TYR A 14 -4.37 -15.20 15.04
N LEU A 15 -3.55 -14.80 14.07
CA LEU A 15 -3.13 -13.41 13.89
C LEU A 15 -4.32 -12.48 13.59
N LYS A 16 -5.25 -12.92 12.75
CA LYS A 16 -6.47 -12.20 12.42
C LYS A 16 -7.34 -11.98 13.67
N ASN A 17 -7.53 -13.01 14.46
CA ASN A 17 -8.29 -12.94 15.72
C ASN A 17 -7.56 -12.14 16.81
N SER A 18 -6.26 -11.94 16.66
CA SER A 18 -5.42 -11.07 17.50
C SER A 18 -5.38 -9.62 17.01
N GLU A 19 -6.38 -9.18 16.22
CA GLU A 19 -6.57 -7.81 15.72
C GLU A 19 -5.52 -7.33 14.71
N VAL A 20 -4.77 -8.25 14.06
CA VAL A 20 -3.90 -7.89 12.94
C VAL A 20 -4.76 -7.66 11.69
N ILE A 21 -5.33 -6.45 11.57
CA ILE A 21 -6.34 -6.10 10.56
C ILE A 21 -5.77 -5.88 9.16
N TYR A 22 -4.50 -5.49 9.05
CA TYR A 22 -3.85 -5.23 7.77
C TYR A 22 -3.24 -6.51 7.19
N TYR A 23 -3.65 -6.82 5.96
CA TYR A 23 -3.24 -8.06 5.29
C TYR A 23 -1.73 -8.13 5.06
N ASP A 24 -1.12 -7.07 4.55
CA ASP A 24 0.31 -6.97 4.29
C ASP A 24 1.16 -7.18 5.55
N ILE A 25 0.77 -6.58 6.66
CA ILE A 25 1.41 -6.77 7.97
C ILE A 25 1.20 -8.20 8.48
N ARG A 26 -0.04 -8.73 8.33
CA ARG A 26 -0.35 -10.09 8.79
C ARG A 26 0.45 -11.15 8.04
N MET A 27 0.68 -10.96 6.73
CA MET A 27 1.50 -11.88 5.95
C MET A 27 2.98 -11.85 6.36
N GLU A 28 3.52 -10.68 6.66
CA GLU A 28 4.87 -10.55 7.21
C GLU A 28 5.01 -11.27 8.56
N MET A 29 4.05 -11.04 9.47
CA MET A 29 4.02 -11.73 10.76
C MET A 29 3.82 -13.24 10.61
N LEU A 30 2.99 -13.67 9.66
CA LEU A 30 2.77 -15.08 9.36
C LEU A 30 4.07 -15.78 8.97
N ASP A 31 4.84 -15.17 8.06
CA ASP A 31 6.12 -15.70 7.60
C ASP A 31 7.13 -15.85 8.76
N HIS A 32 7.23 -14.82 9.59
CA HIS A 32 8.09 -14.86 10.79
C HIS A 32 7.68 -15.93 11.79
N VAL A 33 6.39 -16.02 12.10
CA VAL A 33 5.87 -17.02 13.03
C VAL A 33 6.03 -18.42 12.46
N ALA A 34 5.71 -18.63 11.20
CA ALA A 34 5.83 -19.94 10.53
C ALA A 34 7.29 -20.43 10.56
N THR A 35 8.24 -19.57 10.16
CA THR A 35 9.67 -19.90 10.18
C THR A 35 10.17 -20.26 11.58
N ALA A 36 9.79 -19.48 12.59
CA ALA A 36 10.22 -19.70 13.96
C ALA A 36 9.60 -21.00 14.56
N VAL A 37 8.35 -21.30 14.20
CA VAL A 37 7.68 -22.55 14.62
C VAL A 37 8.32 -23.76 13.95
N GLU A 38 8.64 -23.71 12.65
CA GLU A 38 9.37 -24.78 11.96
C GLU A 38 10.72 -25.08 12.63
N GLN A 39 11.49 -24.03 12.93
CA GLN A 39 12.78 -24.17 13.63
C GLN A 39 12.59 -24.80 15.01
N LYS A 40 11.56 -24.42 15.75
CA LYS A 40 11.28 -24.96 17.09
C LYS A 40 10.83 -26.41 17.03
N MET A 41 10.01 -26.78 16.05
CA MET A 41 9.63 -28.19 15.81
C MET A 41 10.85 -29.08 15.55
N GLU A 42 11.82 -28.57 14.77
CA GLU A 42 13.06 -29.30 14.47
C GLU A 42 13.99 -29.40 15.67
N ALA A 43 14.18 -28.31 16.40
CA ALA A 43 15.13 -28.24 17.51
C ALA A 43 14.68 -29.03 18.73
N GLU A 44 13.38 -29.03 19.03
CA GLU A 44 12.81 -29.64 20.25
C GLU A 44 12.00 -30.92 19.96
N ASN A 45 11.95 -31.35 18.69
CA ASN A 45 11.16 -32.50 18.21
C ASN A 45 9.70 -32.48 18.70
N LEU A 46 9.09 -31.26 18.62
CA LEU A 46 7.71 -31.00 19.03
C LEU A 46 6.76 -31.11 17.84
N ASP A 47 5.49 -31.40 18.15
CA ASP A 47 4.43 -31.22 17.17
C ASP A 47 4.16 -29.73 16.90
N PHE A 48 3.35 -29.46 15.85
CA PHE A 48 3.04 -28.08 15.45
C PHE A 48 2.38 -27.28 16.59
N TYR A 49 1.40 -27.88 17.27
CA TYR A 49 0.59 -27.14 18.23
C TYR A 49 1.43 -26.75 19.46
N ASP A 50 2.23 -27.66 19.98
CA ASP A 50 3.11 -27.40 21.12
C ASP A 50 4.22 -26.41 20.77
N ALA A 51 4.85 -26.55 19.59
CA ALA A 51 5.85 -25.61 19.10
C ALA A 51 5.26 -24.19 18.95
N PHE A 52 4.08 -24.05 18.33
CA PHE A 52 3.37 -22.80 18.16
C PHE A 52 2.98 -22.16 19.51
N LYS A 53 2.38 -22.95 20.41
CA LYS A 53 1.98 -22.49 21.74
C LYS A 53 3.17 -21.98 22.54
N ASN A 54 4.26 -22.73 22.57
CA ASN A 54 5.49 -22.36 23.27
C ASN A 54 6.12 -21.11 22.68
N TYR A 55 6.15 -20.98 21.35
CA TYR A 55 6.65 -19.81 20.67
C TYR A 55 5.80 -18.56 21.00
N MET A 56 4.49 -18.69 20.87
CA MET A 56 3.58 -17.56 21.12
C MET A 56 3.50 -17.16 22.59
N ALA A 57 3.67 -18.10 23.54
CA ALA A 57 3.70 -17.78 24.98
C ALA A 57 4.80 -16.73 25.31
N VAL A 58 5.94 -16.82 24.65
CA VAL A 58 7.08 -15.91 24.86
C VAL A 58 6.98 -14.66 23.98
N ASN A 59 6.66 -14.84 22.70
CA ASN A 59 6.83 -13.79 21.69
C ASN A 59 5.55 -13.02 21.33
N LYS A 60 4.37 -13.47 21.79
CA LYS A 60 3.07 -12.85 21.45
C LYS A 60 3.06 -11.33 21.65
N ARG A 61 3.59 -10.86 22.78
CA ARG A 61 3.58 -9.43 23.12
C ARG A 61 4.43 -8.61 22.17
N GLU A 62 5.54 -9.15 21.73
CA GLU A 62 6.46 -8.49 20.79
C GLU A 62 5.90 -8.48 19.37
N ILE A 63 5.41 -9.63 18.90
CA ILE A 63 4.77 -9.78 17.60
C ILE A 63 3.57 -8.82 17.48
N LEU A 64 2.70 -8.77 18.49
CA LEU A 64 1.54 -7.91 18.46
C LEU A 64 1.84 -6.42 18.76
N LYS A 65 3.00 -6.09 19.36
CA LYS A 65 3.45 -4.69 19.45
C LYS A 65 3.73 -4.09 18.08
N GLY A 66 4.25 -4.86 17.14
CA GLY A 66 4.41 -4.45 15.75
C GLY A 66 3.10 -4.07 15.07
N ASN A 67 1.96 -4.55 15.59
CA ASN A 67 0.61 -4.19 15.13
C ASN A 67 0.16 -2.79 15.60
N LYS A 68 0.78 -2.20 16.62
CA LYS A 68 0.57 -0.78 17.00
C LYS A 68 1.30 0.12 16.01
N LEU A 69 0.82 0.08 14.78
CA LEU A 69 1.37 0.86 13.69
C LEU A 69 1.29 2.35 14.04
N TRP A 70 2.43 3.00 13.92
CA TRP A 70 2.53 4.45 14.08
C TRP A 70 1.47 5.14 13.21
N PRO A 71 0.73 6.14 13.72
CA PRO A 71 -0.29 6.84 12.92
C PRO A 71 0.30 7.55 11.69
N GLY A 72 1.62 7.82 11.70
CA GLY A 72 2.36 8.41 10.60
C GLY A 72 2.74 7.43 9.48
N ILE A 73 3.46 7.94 8.50
CA ILE A 73 4.08 7.15 7.42
C ILE A 73 5.41 6.64 7.95
N SER A 74 5.61 5.31 7.98
CA SER A 74 6.90 4.76 8.40
C SER A 74 7.97 5.04 7.34
N LYS A 75 9.23 5.18 7.79
CA LYS A 75 10.38 5.37 6.91
C LYS A 75 10.49 4.26 5.87
N ASP A 76 10.19 3.02 6.25
CA ASP A 76 10.27 1.87 5.35
C ASP A 76 9.25 1.91 4.24
N ILE A 77 8.01 2.33 4.52
CA ILE A 77 6.97 2.51 3.49
C ILE A 77 7.40 3.57 2.50
N LEU A 78 7.89 4.70 2.99
CA LEU A 78 8.37 5.79 2.14
C LEU A 78 9.52 5.33 1.26
N LEU A 79 10.53 4.67 1.84
CA LEU A 79 11.68 4.16 1.09
C LEU A 79 11.29 3.10 0.05
N ASN A 80 10.40 2.18 0.39
CA ASN A 80 9.92 1.16 -0.54
C ASN A 80 9.12 1.77 -1.70
N PHE A 81 8.31 2.78 -1.42
CA PHE A 81 7.60 3.51 -2.48
C PHE A 81 8.55 4.33 -3.34
N LEU A 82 9.53 5.01 -2.76
CA LEU A 82 10.58 5.72 -3.51
C LEU A 82 11.37 4.77 -4.39
N LYS A 83 11.83 3.62 -3.86
CA LYS A 83 12.50 2.59 -4.67
C LYS A 83 11.64 2.12 -5.84
N PHE A 84 10.33 2.02 -5.66
CA PHE A 84 9.40 1.69 -6.74
C PHE A 84 9.34 2.81 -7.80
N LEU A 85 9.25 4.09 -7.38
CA LEU A 85 9.24 5.23 -8.29
C LEU A 85 10.52 5.33 -9.15
N PHE A 86 11.67 4.96 -8.59
CA PHE A 86 12.94 4.97 -9.31
C PHE A 86 13.25 3.70 -10.11
N GLN A 87 12.30 2.78 -10.26
CA GLN A 87 12.49 1.66 -11.20
C GLN A 87 12.57 2.16 -12.64
N PRO A 88 13.39 1.55 -13.52
CA PRO A 88 13.59 2.02 -14.89
C PRO A 88 12.30 2.24 -15.67
N ILE A 89 11.35 1.31 -15.54
CA ILE A 89 10.04 1.42 -16.20
C ILE A 89 9.22 2.61 -15.68
N MET A 90 9.32 2.92 -14.39
CA MET A 90 8.61 4.05 -13.79
C MET A 90 9.24 5.38 -14.21
N ILE A 91 10.56 5.45 -14.32
CA ILE A 91 11.28 6.61 -14.88
C ILE A 91 10.85 6.86 -16.33
N PHE A 92 10.78 5.80 -17.14
CA PHE A 92 10.32 5.90 -18.52
C PHE A 92 8.87 6.45 -18.59
N ILE A 93 7.97 5.95 -17.74
CA ILE A 93 6.60 6.45 -17.64
C ILE A 93 6.59 7.94 -17.26
N GLY A 94 7.41 8.34 -16.29
CA GLY A 94 7.51 9.75 -15.86
C GLY A 94 7.98 10.67 -16.98
N ILE A 95 9.01 10.28 -17.72
CA ILE A 95 9.51 11.03 -18.87
C ILE A 95 8.42 11.12 -19.96
N SER A 96 7.73 10.02 -20.24
CA SER A 96 6.65 9.97 -21.25
C SER A 96 5.50 10.92 -20.88
N ILE A 97 5.12 10.99 -19.61
CA ILE A 97 4.08 11.91 -19.11
C ILE A 97 4.55 13.37 -19.29
N TYR A 98 5.80 13.66 -18.94
CA TYR A 98 6.34 15.01 -19.08
C TYR A 98 6.39 15.45 -20.55
N VAL A 99 6.89 14.60 -21.45
CA VAL A 99 6.92 14.85 -22.89
C VAL A 99 5.50 15.04 -23.44
N PHE A 100 4.54 14.25 -22.98
CA PHE A 100 3.14 14.41 -23.38
C PHE A 100 2.62 15.81 -23.02
N TYR A 101 2.81 16.25 -21.77
CA TYR A 101 2.32 17.57 -21.33
C TYR A 101 3.03 18.77 -21.96
N ILE A 102 4.28 18.63 -22.41
CA ILE A 102 4.96 19.68 -23.20
C ILE A 102 4.31 19.85 -24.58
N ASN A 103 3.84 18.76 -25.19
CA ASN A 103 3.31 18.78 -26.56
C ASN A 103 1.79 19.01 -26.64
N VAL A 104 1.10 19.00 -25.50
CA VAL A 104 -0.35 19.17 -25.43
C VAL A 104 -0.68 20.43 -24.66
N GLU A 105 -1.33 21.39 -25.33
CA GLU A 105 -1.83 22.61 -24.70
C GLU A 105 -3.06 22.27 -23.82
N PHE A 106 -2.79 21.77 -22.63
CA PHE A 106 -3.82 21.30 -21.71
C PHE A 106 -4.79 22.41 -21.25
N ALA A 107 -4.33 23.66 -21.24
CA ALA A 107 -5.17 24.81 -20.91
C ALA A 107 -6.44 24.89 -21.78
N ASN A 108 -6.36 24.46 -23.04
CA ASN A 108 -7.48 24.50 -23.97
C ASN A 108 -8.61 23.48 -23.67
N TYR A 109 -8.34 22.53 -22.79
CA TYR A 109 -9.33 21.48 -22.39
C TYR A 109 -10.09 21.82 -21.11
N PHE A 110 -9.70 22.91 -20.43
CA PHE A 110 -10.31 23.32 -19.18
C PHE A 110 -10.90 24.73 -19.34
N SER A 111 -12.03 24.98 -18.65
CA SER A 111 -12.66 26.29 -18.61
C SER A 111 -12.22 27.07 -17.36
N GLU A 112 -12.46 28.37 -17.34
CA GLU A 112 -12.21 29.21 -16.15
C GLU A 112 -12.99 28.70 -14.92
N SER A 113 -14.16 28.09 -15.13
CA SER A 113 -15.00 27.55 -14.07
C SER A 113 -14.63 26.13 -13.61
N PHE A 114 -13.79 25.40 -14.37
CA PHE A 114 -13.33 24.04 -14.03
C PHE A 114 -11.87 23.88 -14.47
N THR A 115 -10.99 24.00 -13.52
CA THR A 115 -9.55 23.96 -13.73
C THR A 115 -8.97 22.55 -13.67
N PHE A 116 -7.71 22.39 -14.09
CA PHE A 116 -6.99 21.14 -13.91
C PHE A 116 -6.85 20.74 -12.41
N LYS A 117 -6.80 21.72 -11.51
CA LYS A 117 -6.78 21.48 -10.06
C LYS A 117 -8.08 20.79 -9.61
N ASP A 118 -9.22 21.26 -10.10
CA ASP A 118 -10.54 20.70 -9.79
C ASP A 118 -10.66 19.27 -10.34
N PHE A 119 -10.15 19.04 -11.54
CA PHE A 119 -10.10 17.71 -12.15
C PHE A 119 -9.26 16.72 -11.31
N LEU A 120 -8.08 17.11 -10.86
CA LEU A 120 -7.27 16.29 -9.95
C LEU A 120 -7.98 16.02 -8.62
N PHE A 121 -8.67 17.01 -8.08
CA PHE A 121 -9.45 16.86 -6.85
C PHE A 121 -10.57 15.82 -7.01
N VAL A 122 -11.31 15.89 -8.11
CA VAL A 122 -12.36 14.91 -8.44
C VAL A 122 -11.77 13.50 -8.58
N ILE A 123 -10.60 13.36 -9.24
CA ILE A 123 -9.91 12.06 -9.34
C ILE A 123 -9.54 11.54 -7.96
N LEU A 124 -8.95 12.35 -7.09
CA LEU A 124 -8.54 11.92 -5.74
C LEU A 124 -9.73 11.48 -4.89
N ILE A 125 -10.85 12.21 -4.93
CA ILE A 125 -12.08 11.82 -4.24
C ILE A 125 -12.62 10.49 -4.81
N SER A 126 -12.68 10.38 -6.13
CA SER A 126 -13.14 9.15 -6.80
C SER A 126 -12.28 7.94 -6.43
N LEU A 127 -10.96 8.11 -6.38
CA LEU A 127 -10.03 7.07 -5.94
C LEU A 127 -10.20 6.73 -4.45
N ALA A 128 -10.49 7.72 -3.60
CA ALA A 128 -10.77 7.48 -2.18
C ALA A 128 -12.02 6.63 -1.99
N ILE A 129 -13.11 6.97 -2.68
CA ILE A 129 -14.37 6.23 -2.65
C ILE A 129 -14.15 4.81 -3.21
N PHE A 130 -13.52 4.70 -4.40
CA PHE A 130 -13.21 3.42 -5.02
C PHE A 130 -12.41 2.53 -4.08
N LYS A 131 -11.34 3.04 -3.47
CA LYS A 131 -10.50 2.32 -2.52
C LYS A 131 -11.32 1.78 -1.34
N ILE A 132 -12.17 2.64 -0.73
CA ILE A 132 -12.98 2.25 0.43
C ILE A 132 -13.95 1.13 0.05
N VAL A 133 -14.68 1.28 -1.06
CA VAL A 133 -15.64 0.28 -1.53
C VAL A 133 -14.92 -1.01 -1.89
N TYR A 134 -13.84 -0.94 -2.66
CA TYR A 134 -13.11 -2.11 -3.13
C TYR A 134 -12.53 -2.94 -1.98
N PHE A 135 -11.90 -2.28 -0.99
CA PHE A 135 -11.33 -3.00 0.15
C PHE A 135 -12.38 -3.55 1.11
N ARG A 136 -13.46 -2.82 1.37
CA ARG A 136 -14.48 -3.27 2.31
C ARG A 136 -15.44 -4.30 1.72
N VAL A 137 -15.83 -4.13 0.44
CA VAL A 137 -16.86 -4.95 -0.20
C VAL A 137 -16.25 -6.11 -0.98
N VAL A 138 -15.26 -5.84 -1.85
CA VAL A 138 -14.71 -6.84 -2.77
C VAL A 138 -13.64 -7.69 -2.07
N LEU A 139 -12.59 -7.08 -1.56
CA LEU A 139 -11.47 -7.80 -0.97
C LEU A 139 -11.73 -8.22 0.48
N LYS A 140 -12.57 -7.49 1.22
CA LYS A 140 -12.81 -7.65 2.67
C LYS A 140 -11.51 -7.67 3.49
N GLN A 141 -10.48 -6.98 3.00
CA GLN A 141 -9.15 -6.88 3.57
C GLN A 141 -8.64 -5.44 3.47
N ARG A 142 -7.76 -5.05 4.39
CA ARG A 142 -7.11 -3.74 4.39
C ARG A 142 -5.62 -3.91 4.14
N PHE A 143 -5.02 -2.93 3.46
CA PHE A 143 -3.59 -2.91 3.15
C PHE A 143 -2.96 -1.64 3.72
N TYR A 144 -2.06 -1.81 4.66
CA TYR A 144 -1.41 -0.71 5.38
C TYR A 144 -0.61 0.20 4.43
N MET A 145 0.22 -0.40 3.58
CA MET A 145 1.03 0.35 2.63
C MET A 145 0.18 1.20 1.67
N ILE A 146 -0.89 0.63 1.11
CA ILE A 146 -1.77 1.35 0.17
C ILE A 146 -2.47 2.52 0.86
N GLU A 147 -2.96 2.32 2.09
CA GLU A 147 -3.61 3.38 2.86
C GLU A 147 -2.64 4.53 3.18
N LYS A 148 -1.40 4.21 3.55
CA LYS A 148 -0.39 5.22 3.89
C LYS A 148 0.12 6.00 2.68
N ILE A 149 0.38 5.33 1.56
CA ILE A 149 0.79 5.99 0.32
C ILE A 149 -0.33 6.90 -0.19
N PHE A 150 -1.58 6.47 -0.15
CA PHE A 150 -2.71 7.32 -0.51
C PHE A 150 -2.82 8.55 0.39
N GLY A 151 -2.62 8.38 1.70
CA GLY A 151 -2.54 9.50 2.65
C GLY A 151 -1.43 10.49 2.30
N LEU A 152 -0.23 9.98 1.94
CA LEU A 152 0.88 10.82 1.50
C LEU A 152 0.54 11.65 0.25
N LEU A 153 -0.07 11.03 -0.77
CA LEU A 153 -0.49 11.73 -1.98
C LEU A 153 -1.49 12.85 -1.68
N ASN A 154 -2.45 12.60 -0.78
CA ASN A 154 -3.38 13.64 -0.37
C ASN A 154 -2.66 14.80 0.35
N ILE A 155 -1.71 14.52 1.25
CA ILE A 155 -0.94 15.55 1.94
C ILE A 155 -0.16 16.39 0.91
N ILE A 156 0.52 15.78 -0.05
CA ILE A 156 1.27 16.47 -1.10
C ILE A 156 0.33 17.35 -1.93
N TYR A 157 -0.83 16.82 -2.33
CA TYR A 157 -1.82 17.57 -3.11
C TYR A 157 -2.37 18.77 -2.33
N TYR A 158 -2.81 18.58 -1.08
CA TYR A 158 -3.35 19.68 -0.28
C TYR A 158 -2.29 20.70 0.10
N SER A 159 -1.06 20.28 0.36
CA SER A 159 0.04 21.22 0.64
C SER A 159 0.30 22.13 -0.57
N GLN A 160 0.27 21.59 -1.78
CA GLN A 160 0.40 22.38 -3.00
C GLN A 160 -0.76 23.36 -3.14
N MET A 161 -2.00 22.93 -2.95
CA MET A 161 -3.18 23.80 -3.01
C MET A 161 -3.05 24.98 -2.03
N PHE A 162 -2.55 24.70 -0.81
CA PHE A 162 -2.40 25.73 0.21
C PHE A 162 -1.26 26.71 -0.09
N PHE A 163 -0.07 26.20 -0.47
CA PHE A 163 1.11 27.05 -0.66
C PHE A 163 1.18 27.75 -2.02
N LEU A 164 0.66 27.17 -3.08
CA LEU A 164 0.70 27.75 -4.42
C LEU A 164 -0.51 28.64 -4.73
N ASN A 165 -1.62 28.49 -4.03
CA ASN A 165 -2.80 29.34 -4.22
C ASN A 165 -2.60 30.78 -3.71
N GLN A 166 -1.52 31.05 -2.97
CA GLN A 166 -1.13 32.42 -2.56
C GLN A 166 -0.39 33.20 -3.66
N ARG A 167 0.07 32.54 -4.72
CA ARG A 167 0.59 33.20 -5.92
C ARG A 167 -0.53 33.27 -6.96
N ASN A 168 -0.85 34.47 -7.41
CA ASN A 168 -1.92 34.79 -8.38
C ASN A 168 -1.75 34.13 -9.77
N ASP A 169 -0.89 33.14 -9.93
CA ASP A 169 -0.73 32.40 -11.18
C ASP A 169 -1.78 31.32 -11.27
N GLU A 170 -2.82 31.56 -12.04
CA GLU A 170 -3.97 30.69 -12.24
C GLU A 170 -3.62 29.34 -12.90
N THR A 171 -2.46 29.21 -13.52
CA THR A 171 -2.04 28.01 -14.24
C THR A 171 -0.93 27.26 -13.52
N LEU A 172 -1.12 25.95 -13.32
CA LEU A 172 -0.05 25.07 -12.84
C LEU A 172 1.02 24.93 -13.93
N SER A 173 2.30 24.96 -13.54
CA SER A 173 3.38 24.66 -14.48
C SER A 173 3.27 23.25 -15.04
N VAL A 174 3.69 23.03 -16.29
CA VAL A 174 3.75 21.72 -16.95
C VAL A 174 4.48 20.70 -16.08
N PHE A 175 5.55 21.12 -15.42
CA PHE A 175 6.31 20.25 -14.51
C PHE A 175 5.47 19.79 -13.33
N THR A 176 4.72 20.67 -12.70
CA THR A 176 3.84 20.35 -11.57
C THR A 176 2.74 19.39 -11.97
N ILE A 177 2.06 19.64 -13.08
CA ILE A 177 1.03 18.78 -13.66
C ILE A 177 1.59 17.35 -13.90
N SER A 178 2.78 17.30 -14.50
CA SER A 178 3.46 16.04 -14.82
C SER A 178 3.78 15.21 -13.56
N ILE A 179 4.29 15.87 -12.51
CA ILE A 179 4.59 15.19 -11.24
C ILE A 179 3.33 14.61 -10.60
N PHE A 180 2.23 15.39 -10.54
CA PHE A 180 1.00 14.88 -9.93
C PHE A 180 0.40 13.72 -10.73
N SER A 181 0.35 13.85 -12.04
CA SER A 181 -0.11 12.77 -12.92
C SER A 181 0.76 11.52 -12.79
N TYR A 182 2.07 11.68 -12.73
CA TYR A 182 3.01 10.60 -12.50
C TYR A 182 2.77 9.90 -11.16
N LEU A 183 2.63 10.66 -10.06
CA LEU A 183 2.38 10.08 -8.74
C LEU A 183 1.04 9.34 -8.66
N LEU A 184 -0.01 9.85 -9.31
CA LEU A 184 -1.30 9.17 -9.41
C LEU A 184 -1.20 7.85 -10.18
N ILE A 185 -0.54 7.86 -11.33
CA ILE A 185 -0.33 6.66 -12.15
C ILE A 185 0.54 5.66 -11.39
N ALA A 186 1.60 6.11 -10.75
CA ALA A 186 2.46 5.27 -9.93
C ALA A 186 1.69 4.62 -8.78
N TYR A 187 0.79 5.37 -8.12
CA TYR A 187 -0.07 4.82 -7.09
C TYR A 187 -1.00 3.72 -7.64
N LEU A 188 -1.63 3.94 -8.80
CA LEU A 188 -2.50 2.95 -9.42
C LEU A 188 -1.74 1.67 -9.80
N ILE A 189 -0.54 1.80 -10.38
CA ILE A 189 0.31 0.64 -10.70
C ILE A 189 0.73 -0.10 -9.43
N TYR A 190 1.10 0.63 -8.37
CA TYR A 190 1.46 0.03 -7.10
C TYR A 190 0.26 -0.69 -6.46
N PHE A 191 -0.91 -0.07 -6.48
CA PHE A 191 -2.16 -0.64 -6.00
C PHE A 191 -2.49 -1.96 -6.73
N THR A 192 -2.49 -1.96 -8.06
CA THR A 192 -2.78 -3.17 -8.86
C THR A 192 -1.78 -4.28 -8.60
N LYS A 193 -0.49 -3.95 -8.44
CA LYS A 193 0.57 -4.90 -8.09
C LYS A 193 0.33 -5.56 -6.73
N GLN A 194 -0.09 -4.79 -5.72
CA GLN A 194 -0.39 -5.34 -4.39
C GLN A 194 -1.65 -6.23 -4.40
N VAL A 195 -2.69 -5.81 -5.10
CA VAL A 195 -3.91 -6.62 -5.26
C VAL A 195 -3.63 -7.91 -6.02
N TYR A 196 -2.80 -7.85 -7.07
CA TYR A 196 -2.40 -9.04 -7.80
C TYR A 196 -1.66 -10.04 -6.92
N LYS A 197 -0.68 -9.57 -6.13
CA LYS A 197 0.03 -10.41 -5.15
C LYS A 197 -0.93 -11.08 -4.16
N PHE A 198 -1.88 -10.31 -3.63
CA PHE A 198 -2.91 -10.84 -2.73
C PHE A 198 -3.73 -11.96 -3.39
N ASN A 199 -4.22 -11.72 -4.60
CA ASN A 199 -5.05 -12.71 -5.30
C ASN A 199 -4.27 -13.98 -5.65
N THR A 200 -2.99 -13.85 -6.00
CA THR A 200 -2.11 -15.00 -6.28
C THR A 200 -1.87 -15.81 -5.00
N TYR A 201 -1.55 -15.14 -3.90
CA TYR A 201 -1.35 -15.80 -2.61
C TYR A 201 -2.62 -16.52 -2.13
N LYS A 202 -3.78 -15.85 -2.24
CA LYS A 202 -5.06 -16.46 -1.87
C LYS A 202 -5.35 -17.74 -2.64
N LYS A 203 -5.02 -17.78 -3.94
CA LYS A 203 -5.20 -19.01 -4.75
C LYS A 203 -4.29 -20.17 -4.32
N GLN A 204 -3.11 -19.88 -3.78
CA GLN A 204 -2.16 -20.93 -3.33
C GLN A 204 -2.55 -21.58 -2.01
N PHE A 205 -3.28 -20.88 -1.13
CA PHE A 205 -3.56 -21.32 0.24
C PHE A 205 -5.05 -21.55 0.56
N VAL A 206 -5.96 -21.26 -0.37
CA VAL A 206 -7.43 -21.37 -0.18
C VAL A 206 -8.05 -22.40 -1.13
N LEU A 207 -7.23 -23.19 -1.86
CA LEU A 207 -7.70 -24.34 -2.64
C LEU A 207 -7.74 -25.60 -1.79
#